data_2f3844f85408627552f45e584d22763d
#
_entry.id   2f3844f85408627552f45e584d22763d
#
_cell.length_a   1.000
_cell.length_b   1.000
_cell.length_c   1.000
_cell.angle_alpha   90.00
_cell.angle_beta   90.00
_cell.angle_gamma   90.00
#
_symmetry.space_group_name_H-M   'P 1'
#
loop_
_entity.id
_entity.type
_entity.pdbx_description
1 polymer ?
#
loop_
_entity_poly.entity_id
_entity_poly.type
_entity_poly.pdbx_seq_one_letter_code
_entity_poly.pdbx_strand_id
1 'polypeptide(L)'
;AEQGGRVLVATESIFSMDGDSPDLTALIELKERYGAWLMLDEAHALGCHGEGGSGLAKRLAKRVEIRMGTLGKAVGVAGGFICGSRGLVELLVNKARSFIFSTAPSPAVSAAAVAGVKLVRGDKGESLREKLWQRVEELRRGIEALGWSIPAEPSTILPLIVGGEAKALAMMGQLREAGLFIPAIRYPTVARNEARLRVTVSASHSSDDLQALLESLAR
;
A
#
# COMPACT_ATOMS: atom_id res chain seq x y z
N ALA A 1 -9.05 6.84 28.55
CA ALA A 1 -9.58 8.20 28.47
C ALA A 1 -10.01 8.79 29.83
N GLU A 2 -9.69 8.16 30.93
CA GLU A 2 -10.00 8.66 32.27
C GLU A 2 -9.21 9.92 32.67
N GLN A 3 -8.20 10.33 31.90
CA GLN A 3 -7.34 11.48 32.20
C GLN A 3 -7.47 12.65 31.21
N GLY A 4 -8.56 12.77 30.46
CA GLY A 4 -8.83 13.94 29.62
C GLY A 4 -7.88 14.15 28.43
N GLY A 5 -7.13 13.13 27.99
CA GLY A 5 -6.22 13.17 26.85
C GLY A 5 -6.96 13.03 25.51
N ARG A 6 -6.35 13.51 24.42
CA ARG A 6 -6.80 13.25 23.06
C ARG A 6 -6.31 11.89 22.59
N VAL A 7 -7.16 11.14 21.90
CA VAL A 7 -6.81 9.82 21.32
C VAL A 7 -6.63 9.99 19.83
N LEU A 8 -5.51 9.49 19.30
CA LEU A 8 -5.24 9.36 17.89
C LEU A 8 -5.16 7.86 17.55
N VAL A 9 -6.04 7.41 16.67
CA VAL A 9 -5.95 6.08 16.05
C VAL A 9 -5.18 6.23 14.77
N ALA A 10 -4.09 5.46 14.58
CA ALA A 10 -3.30 5.44 13.37
C ALA A 10 -3.33 4.03 12.78
N THR A 11 -3.65 3.93 11.48
CA THR A 11 -3.67 2.66 10.74
C THR A 11 -3.35 2.88 9.27
N GLU A 12 -3.06 1.80 8.55
CA GLU A 12 -2.97 1.80 7.09
C GLU A 12 -4.34 1.51 6.45
N SER A 13 -4.60 2.03 5.27
CA SER A 13 -5.78 1.67 4.47
C SER A 13 -5.60 0.33 3.76
N ILE A 14 -4.36 -0.01 3.41
CA ILE A 14 -3.92 -1.32 2.90
C ILE A 14 -2.65 -1.68 3.64
N PHE A 15 -2.66 -2.80 4.35
CA PHE A 15 -1.49 -3.27 5.09
C PHE A 15 -0.39 -3.78 4.16
N SER A 16 0.80 -3.33 4.42
CA SER A 16 1.95 -3.49 3.51
C SER A 16 2.44 -4.92 3.31
N MET A 17 2.18 -5.82 4.26
CA MET A 17 2.68 -7.21 4.21
C MET A 17 1.62 -8.19 3.73
N ASP A 18 0.36 -7.93 4.00
CA ASP A 18 -0.75 -8.84 3.71
C ASP A 18 -1.67 -8.35 2.59
N GLY A 19 -1.61 -7.06 2.25
CA GLY A 19 -2.48 -6.49 1.23
C GLY A 19 -3.93 -6.37 1.65
N ASP A 20 -4.27 -6.74 2.88
CA ASP A 20 -5.60 -6.61 3.45
C ASP A 20 -5.92 -5.17 3.86
N SER A 21 -7.17 -4.91 4.19
CA SER A 21 -7.69 -3.59 4.59
C SER A 21 -8.51 -3.73 5.88
N PRO A 22 -8.39 -2.77 6.82
CA PRO A 22 -9.29 -2.77 7.97
C PRO A 22 -10.70 -2.38 7.52
N ASP A 23 -11.72 -2.78 8.30
CA ASP A 23 -13.06 -2.22 8.12
C ASP A 23 -13.05 -0.73 8.50
N LEU A 24 -12.80 0.10 7.48
CA LEU A 24 -12.73 1.57 7.65
C LEU A 24 -14.05 2.18 8.12
N THR A 25 -15.19 1.56 7.81
CA THR A 25 -16.50 2.05 8.24
C THR A 25 -16.67 1.83 9.73
N ALA A 26 -16.45 0.60 10.20
CA ALA A 26 -16.51 0.28 11.63
C ALA A 26 -15.49 1.09 12.46
N LEU A 27 -14.29 1.27 11.91
CA LEU A 27 -13.24 2.06 12.56
C LEU A 27 -13.64 3.54 12.71
N ILE A 28 -14.26 4.13 11.69
CA ILE A 28 -14.76 5.52 11.73
C ILE A 28 -15.90 5.65 12.74
N GLU A 29 -16.85 4.73 12.76
CA GLU A 29 -17.94 4.74 13.75
C GLU A 29 -17.40 4.63 15.17
N LEU A 30 -16.41 3.77 15.38
CA LEU A 30 -15.77 3.61 16.68
C LEU A 30 -15.03 4.89 17.11
N LYS A 31 -14.20 5.49 16.24
CA LYS A 31 -13.47 6.72 16.59
C LYS A 31 -14.41 7.90 16.87
N GLU A 32 -15.54 8.01 16.16
CA GLU A 32 -16.54 9.06 16.39
C GLU A 32 -17.25 8.87 17.74
N ARG A 33 -17.59 7.61 18.08
CA ARG A 33 -18.19 7.27 19.39
C ARG A 33 -17.34 7.73 20.57
N TYR A 34 -16.01 7.64 20.42
CA TYR A 34 -15.06 7.98 21.48
C TYR A 34 -14.40 9.36 21.32
N GLY A 35 -14.82 10.16 20.33
CA GLY A 35 -14.22 11.48 20.06
C GLY A 35 -12.73 11.41 19.70
N ALA A 36 -12.28 10.27 19.14
CA ALA A 36 -10.90 10.08 18.72
C ALA A 36 -10.65 10.67 17.33
N TRP A 37 -9.39 10.95 17.02
CA TRP A 37 -8.93 11.28 15.68
C TRP A 37 -8.46 10.03 14.94
N LEU A 38 -8.63 10.03 13.62
CA LEU A 38 -8.11 8.97 12.76
C LEU A 38 -7.03 9.53 11.84
N MET A 39 -5.85 8.90 11.87
CA MET A 39 -4.82 9.03 10.86
C MET A 39 -4.81 7.79 9.98
N LEU A 40 -4.97 7.97 8.68
CA LEU A 40 -4.98 6.90 7.69
C LEU A 40 -3.78 7.04 6.75
N ASP A 41 -2.94 6.01 6.74
CA ASP A 41 -1.85 5.87 5.79
C ASP A 41 -2.37 5.23 4.50
N GLU A 42 -2.28 5.98 3.41
CA GLU A 42 -2.71 5.59 2.07
C GLU A 42 -1.54 5.17 1.17
N ALA A 43 -0.37 4.90 1.73
CA ALA A 43 0.85 4.65 0.95
C ALA A 43 0.71 3.52 -0.08
N HIS A 44 -0.07 2.48 0.24
CA HIS A 44 -0.34 1.34 -0.64
C HIS A 44 -1.64 1.46 -1.45
N ALA A 45 -2.51 2.41 -1.11
CA ALA A 45 -3.75 2.64 -1.84
C ALA A 45 -3.64 3.76 -2.90
N LEU A 46 -2.81 4.79 -2.62
CA LEU A 46 -2.64 5.93 -3.51
C LEU A 46 -2.13 5.48 -4.89
N GLY A 47 -2.81 5.95 -5.94
CA GLY A 47 -2.51 5.60 -7.33
C GLY A 47 -3.17 4.31 -7.80
N CYS A 48 -3.48 3.37 -6.91
CA CYS A 48 -4.05 2.06 -7.22
C CYS A 48 -5.55 1.96 -6.94
N HIS A 49 -6.01 2.53 -5.84
CA HIS A 49 -7.38 2.43 -5.35
C HIS A 49 -8.12 3.77 -5.40
N GLY A 50 -9.45 3.68 -5.40
CA GLY A 50 -10.35 4.82 -5.39
C GLY A 50 -10.42 5.55 -6.73
N GLU A 51 -11.42 6.42 -6.85
CA GLU A 51 -11.66 7.22 -8.05
C GLU A 51 -10.43 8.10 -8.36
N GLY A 52 -9.92 8.03 -9.58
CA GLY A 52 -8.72 8.76 -10.01
C GLY A 52 -7.46 8.38 -9.23
N GLY A 53 -7.39 7.19 -8.62
CA GLY A 53 -6.25 6.73 -7.82
C GLY A 53 -6.07 7.50 -6.51
N SER A 54 -7.16 8.05 -5.96
CA SER A 54 -7.10 8.93 -4.78
C SER A 54 -6.97 8.20 -3.43
N GLY A 55 -6.89 6.88 -3.43
CA GLY A 55 -6.89 6.06 -2.21
C GLY A 55 -8.29 5.72 -1.71
N LEU A 56 -8.38 4.97 -0.62
CA LEU A 56 -9.63 4.49 -0.04
C LEU A 56 -10.33 5.55 0.82
N ALA A 57 -9.57 6.49 1.41
CA ALA A 57 -10.12 7.53 2.28
C ALA A 57 -10.94 8.60 1.56
N LYS A 58 -10.90 8.70 0.23
CA LYS A 58 -11.63 9.77 -0.50
C LYS A 58 -13.11 9.77 -0.19
N ARG A 59 -13.75 8.62 -0.15
CA ARG A 59 -15.18 8.46 0.20
C ARG A 59 -15.49 8.86 1.64
N LEU A 60 -14.47 8.85 2.50
CA LEU A 60 -14.54 9.08 3.94
C LEU A 60 -13.86 10.40 4.35
N ALA A 61 -13.49 11.24 3.38
CA ALA A 61 -12.58 12.37 3.53
C ALA A 61 -12.93 13.35 4.66
N LYS A 62 -14.21 13.56 4.94
CA LYS A 62 -14.66 14.44 6.04
C LYS A 62 -14.62 13.79 7.43
N ARG A 63 -14.40 12.48 7.48
CA ARG A 63 -14.41 11.68 8.72
C ARG A 63 -13.02 11.18 9.10
N VAL A 64 -12.00 11.45 8.25
CA VAL A 64 -10.59 11.12 8.50
C VAL A 64 -9.84 12.44 8.69
N GLU A 65 -9.32 12.68 9.88
CA GLU A 65 -8.70 13.96 10.26
C GLU A 65 -7.33 14.13 9.60
N ILE A 66 -6.57 13.03 9.48
CA ILE A 66 -5.21 13.04 8.97
C ILE A 66 -5.07 11.96 7.90
N ARG A 67 -4.69 12.36 6.70
CA ARG A 67 -4.33 11.42 5.63
C ARG A 67 -2.86 11.57 5.28
N MET A 68 -2.17 10.45 5.23
CA MET A 68 -0.79 10.37 4.79
C MET A 68 -0.71 9.63 3.46
N GLY A 69 0.19 10.05 2.60
CA GLY A 69 0.52 9.36 1.37
C GLY A 69 2.00 9.47 1.03
N THR A 70 2.48 8.53 0.24
CA THR A 70 3.84 8.54 -0.29
C THR A 70 3.85 8.81 -1.79
N LEU A 71 4.88 9.52 -2.24
CA LEU A 71 5.17 9.71 -3.66
C LEU A 71 6.13 8.62 -4.20
N GLY A 72 6.73 7.82 -3.29
CA GLY A 72 7.76 6.83 -3.62
C GLY A 72 7.24 5.50 -4.20
N LYS A 73 5.94 5.33 -4.34
CA LYS A 73 5.31 4.12 -4.90
C LYS A 73 4.68 4.42 -6.25
N ALA A 74 3.37 4.53 -6.35
CA ALA A 74 2.67 4.71 -7.62
C ALA A 74 3.02 6.02 -8.35
N VAL A 75 3.40 7.07 -7.64
CA VAL A 75 3.82 8.35 -8.25
C VAL A 75 5.27 8.28 -8.77
N GLY A 76 6.11 7.38 -8.22
CA GLY A 76 7.44 7.07 -8.74
C GLY A 76 8.52 8.12 -8.43
N VAL A 77 8.36 8.93 -7.38
CA VAL A 77 9.33 9.96 -6.98
C VAL A 77 9.46 10.03 -5.45
N ALA A 78 10.63 10.39 -4.96
CA ALA A 78 10.86 10.53 -3.52
C ALA A 78 9.94 11.58 -2.89
N GLY A 79 9.46 11.29 -1.67
CA GLY A 79 8.66 12.21 -0.88
C GLY A 79 7.39 11.58 -0.30
N GLY A 80 6.74 12.37 0.53
CA GLY A 80 5.45 12.05 1.14
C GLY A 80 4.72 13.32 1.54
N PHE A 81 3.47 13.18 1.94
CA PHE A 81 2.64 14.31 2.32
C PHE A 81 1.67 13.94 3.43
N ILE A 82 1.26 14.95 4.18
CA ILE A 82 0.16 14.89 5.12
C ILE A 82 -0.94 15.83 4.62
N CYS A 83 -2.18 15.36 4.64
CA CYS A 83 -3.37 16.15 4.37
C CYS A 83 -4.28 16.15 5.58
N GLY A 84 -4.89 17.31 5.87
CA GLY A 84 -5.84 17.49 6.97
C GLY A 84 -6.43 18.89 6.98
N SER A 85 -7.00 19.29 8.11
CA SER A 85 -7.51 20.63 8.27
C SER A 85 -6.39 21.68 8.14
N ARG A 86 -6.76 22.92 7.81
CA ARG A 86 -5.81 24.03 7.75
C ARG A 86 -5.04 24.21 9.08
N GLY A 87 -5.73 24.15 10.22
CA GLY A 87 -5.11 24.26 11.52
C GLY A 87 -4.09 23.13 11.80
N LEU A 88 -4.37 21.88 11.34
CA LEU A 88 -3.40 20.80 11.44
C LEU A 88 -2.15 21.10 10.60
N VAL A 89 -2.34 21.53 9.36
CA VAL A 89 -1.21 21.83 8.46
C VAL A 89 -0.35 22.97 9.02
N GLU A 90 -0.98 24.05 9.51
CA GLU A 90 -0.29 25.17 10.18
C GLU A 90 0.47 24.70 11.44
N LEU A 91 -0.14 23.82 12.23
CA LEU A 91 0.54 23.22 13.39
C LEU A 91 1.77 22.43 12.98
N LEU A 92 1.66 21.57 11.96
CA LEU A 92 2.77 20.75 11.48
C LEU A 92 3.91 21.61 10.93
N VAL A 93 3.61 22.61 10.12
CA VAL A 93 4.61 23.55 9.57
C VAL A 93 5.40 24.25 10.69
N ASN A 94 4.76 24.55 11.82
CA ASN A 94 5.39 25.29 12.92
C ASN A 94 5.95 24.41 14.05
N LYS A 95 5.59 23.11 14.11
CA LYS A 95 5.93 22.25 15.25
C LYS A 95 6.53 20.90 14.88
N ALA A 96 6.32 20.42 13.64
CA ALA A 96 6.87 19.12 13.23
C ALA A 96 8.38 19.23 12.98
N ARG A 97 9.17 18.72 13.90
CA ARG A 97 10.64 18.79 13.85
C ARG A 97 11.21 18.16 12.57
N SER A 98 10.65 17.03 12.15
CA SER A 98 11.05 16.34 10.90
C SER A 98 10.77 17.16 9.65
N PHE A 99 9.81 18.07 9.67
CA PHE A 99 9.56 19.03 8.58
C PHE A 99 10.47 20.25 8.68
N ILE A 100 10.54 20.87 9.85
CA ILE A 100 11.29 22.14 10.06
C ILE A 100 12.77 21.97 9.79
N PHE A 101 13.36 20.85 10.23
CA PHE A 101 14.80 20.59 10.16
C PHE A 101 15.21 19.71 8.98
N SER A 102 14.31 19.44 8.03
CA SER A 102 14.63 18.74 6.78
C SER A 102 15.00 19.74 5.68
N THR A 103 15.96 19.37 4.86
CA THR A 103 16.27 20.12 3.63
C THR A 103 15.13 19.94 2.63
N ALA A 104 14.76 21.02 1.94
CA ALA A 104 13.74 20.99 0.90
C ALA A 104 14.12 20.02 -0.24
N PRO A 105 13.15 19.33 -0.87
CA PRO A 105 13.40 18.51 -2.04
C PRO A 105 13.93 19.38 -3.20
N SER A 106 14.76 18.79 -4.06
CA SER A 106 15.26 19.52 -5.23
C SER A 106 14.13 19.90 -6.19
N PRO A 107 14.28 20.98 -6.99
CA PRO A 107 13.29 21.37 -8.00
C PRO A 107 12.96 20.25 -8.99
N ALA A 108 13.94 19.42 -9.36
CA ALA A 108 13.74 18.27 -10.24
C ALA A 108 12.79 17.22 -9.63
N VAL A 109 12.98 16.88 -8.35
CA VAL A 109 12.09 15.96 -7.61
C VAL A 109 10.68 16.55 -7.52
N SER A 110 10.55 17.84 -7.24
CA SER A 110 9.25 18.51 -7.16
C SER A 110 8.53 18.53 -8.51
N ALA A 111 9.25 18.80 -9.61
CA ALA A 111 8.70 18.76 -10.96
C ALA A 111 8.25 17.35 -11.35
N ALA A 112 9.05 16.32 -11.03
CA ALA A 112 8.69 14.92 -11.25
C ALA A 112 7.43 14.52 -10.43
N ALA A 113 7.32 14.99 -9.19
CA ALA A 113 6.14 14.76 -8.36
C ALA A 113 4.87 15.35 -8.99
N VAL A 114 4.94 16.58 -9.50
CA VAL A 114 3.82 17.22 -10.21
C VAL A 114 3.42 16.42 -11.46
N ALA A 115 4.40 16.00 -12.26
CA ALA A 115 4.16 15.21 -13.46
C ALA A 115 3.52 13.85 -13.11
N GLY A 116 4.07 13.13 -12.11
CA GLY A 116 3.55 11.85 -11.65
C GLY A 116 2.11 11.95 -11.10
N VAL A 117 1.81 12.96 -10.28
CA VAL A 117 0.45 13.19 -9.78
C VAL A 117 -0.52 13.50 -10.92
N LYS A 118 -0.14 14.32 -11.90
CA LYS A 118 -0.96 14.61 -13.08
C LYS A 118 -1.23 13.34 -13.90
N LEU A 119 -0.22 12.50 -14.09
CA LEU A 119 -0.36 11.22 -14.78
C LEU A 119 -1.35 10.30 -14.05
N VAL A 120 -1.16 10.09 -12.74
CA VAL A 120 -2.03 9.24 -11.91
C VAL A 120 -3.50 9.69 -11.98
N ARG A 121 -3.75 10.99 -12.01
CA ARG A 121 -5.10 11.56 -12.02
C ARG A 121 -5.75 11.66 -13.41
N GLY A 122 -4.98 11.53 -14.48
CA GLY A 122 -5.45 11.65 -15.86
C GLY A 122 -5.86 10.32 -16.46
N ASP A 123 -6.35 10.35 -17.71
CA ASP A 123 -6.85 9.21 -18.48
C ASP A 123 -5.80 8.09 -18.61
N LYS A 124 -4.53 8.45 -18.77
CA LYS A 124 -3.45 7.48 -18.80
C LYS A 124 -3.31 6.72 -17.46
N GLY A 125 -3.50 7.40 -16.33
CA GLY A 125 -3.52 6.79 -15.02
C GLY A 125 -4.70 5.84 -14.84
N GLU A 126 -5.87 6.19 -15.37
CA GLU A 126 -7.06 5.32 -15.37
C GLU A 126 -6.80 4.04 -16.18
N SER A 127 -6.33 4.18 -17.40
CA SER A 127 -5.98 3.04 -18.26
C SER A 127 -4.91 2.12 -17.61
N LEU A 128 -3.92 2.68 -16.92
CA LEU A 128 -2.94 1.89 -16.18
C LEU A 128 -3.55 1.16 -14.98
N ARG A 129 -4.51 1.77 -14.26
CA ARG A 129 -5.24 1.10 -13.17
C ARG A 129 -6.11 -0.04 -13.67
N GLU A 130 -6.85 0.15 -14.76
CA GLU A 130 -7.62 -0.92 -15.40
C GLU A 130 -6.73 -2.12 -15.74
N LYS A 131 -5.59 -1.85 -16.39
CA LYS A 131 -4.60 -2.89 -16.72
C LYS A 131 -4.04 -3.55 -15.45
N LEU A 132 -3.73 -2.76 -14.42
CA LEU A 132 -3.23 -3.27 -13.14
C LEU A 132 -4.23 -4.26 -12.52
N TRP A 133 -5.51 -3.88 -12.44
CA TRP A 133 -6.53 -4.73 -11.83
C TRP A 133 -6.84 -5.98 -12.66
N GLN A 134 -6.75 -5.91 -13.99
CA GLN A 134 -6.81 -7.10 -14.86
C GLN A 134 -5.66 -8.07 -14.52
N ARG A 135 -4.44 -7.56 -14.35
CA ARG A 135 -3.27 -8.38 -13.97
C ARG A 135 -3.39 -8.97 -12.57
N VAL A 136 -3.88 -8.20 -11.62
CA VAL A 136 -4.14 -8.68 -10.26
C VAL A 136 -5.12 -9.85 -10.29
N GLU A 137 -6.24 -9.70 -10.99
CA GLU A 137 -7.27 -10.73 -11.07
C GLU A 137 -6.79 -11.99 -11.82
N GLU A 138 -6.05 -11.83 -12.91
CA GLU A 138 -5.43 -12.92 -13.66
C GLU A 138 -4.49 -13.74 -12.76
N LEU A 139 -3.57 -13.05 -12.08
CA LEU A 139 -2.60 -13.71 -11.21
C LEU A 139 -3.26 -14.34 -9.98
N ARG A 140 -4.23 -13.67 -9.37
CA ARG A 140 -4.98 -14.16 -8.22
C ARG A 140 -5.63 -15.52 -8.54
N ARG A 141 -6.37 -15.61 -9.65
CA ARG A 141 -7.01 -16.87 -10.08
C ARG A 141 -5.99 -17.98 -10.31
N GLY A 142 -4.85 -17.66 -10.94
CA GLY A 142 -3.80 -18.64 -11.15
C GLY A 142 -3.19 -19.17 -9.84
N ILE A 143 -2.93 -18.28 -8.89
CA ILE A 143 -2.40 -18.63 -7.57
C ILE A 143 -3.40 -19.47 -6.77
N GLU A 144 -4.68 -19.10 -6.78
CA GLU A 144 -5.76 -19.87 -6.11
C GLU A 144 -5.93 -21.26 -6.74
N ALA A 145 -5.81 -21.36 -8.07
CA ALA A 145 -5.85 -22.65 -8.77
C ALA A 145 -4.68 -23.58 -8.40
N LEU A 146 -3.55 -23.02 -7.95
CA LEU A 146 -2.42 -23.77 -7.39
C LEU A 146 -2.59 -24.16 -5.91
N GLY A 147 -3.75 -23.84 -5.30
CA GLY A 147 -4.08 -24.19 -3.93
C GLY A 147 -3.60 -23.20 -2.87
N TRP A 148 -3.09 -22.02 -3.26
CA TRP A 148 -2.75 -20.98 -2.31
C TRP A 148 -3.99 -20.20 -1.87
N SER A 149 -4.04 -19.86 -0.59
CA SER A 149 -5.06 -18.95 -0.04
C SER A 149 -4.56 -17.50 -0.09
N ILE A 150 -5.38 -16.61 -0.62
CA ILE A 150 -5.11 -15.18 -0.71
C ILE A 150 -6.24 -14.40 -0.03
N PRO A 151 -5.97 -13.26 0.64
CA PRO A 151 -7.01 -12.39 1.20
C PRO A 151 -8.10 -12.05 0.18
N ALA A 152 -9.36 -11.98 0.64
CA ALA A 152 -10.50 -11.74 -0.24
C ALA A 152 -10.52 -10.33 -0.84
N GLU A 153 -9.99 -9.35 -0.11
CA GLU A 153 -9.97 -7.96 -0.52
C GLU A 153 -9.05 -7.75 -1.73
N PRO A 154 -9.49 -6.99 -2.73
CA PRO A 154 -8.65 -6.65 -3.87
C PRO A 154 -7.42 -5.85 -3.45
N SER A 155 -6.23 -6.37 -3.76
CA SER A 155 -4.95 -5.71 -3.48
C SER A 155 -3.93 -5.98 -4.57
N THR A 156 -3.01 -5.03 -4.76
CA THR A 156 -1.83 -5.22 -5.61
C THR A 156 -0.74 -6.04 -4.93
N ILE A 157 -0.96 -6.42 -3.67
CA ILE A 157 -0.07 -7.24 -2.83
C ILE A 157 -0.77 -8.57 -2.60
N LEU A 158 -0.16 -9.66 -3.05
CA LEU A 158 -0.67 -11.01 -2.92
C LEU A 158 0.31 -11.81 -2.06
N PRO A 159 0.01 -12.03 -0.76
CA PRO A 159 0.88 -12.78 0.14
C PRO A 159 0.70 -14.27 -0.09
N LEU A 160 1.79 -15.01 -0.29
CA LEU A 160 1.81 -16.47 -0.31
C LEU A 160 2.39 -16.96 1.01
N ILE A 161 1.53 -17.35 1.94
CA ILE A 161 1.94 -17.77 3.29
C ILE A 161 2.65 -19.13 3.19
N VAL A 162 3.94 -19.13 3.48
CA VAL A 162 4.80 -20.33 3.43
C VAL A 162 4.94 -20.97 4.82
N GLY A 163 4.85 -20.16 5.87
CA GLY A 163 5.01 -20.56 7.26
C GLY A 163 6.47 -20.51 7.72
N GLY A 164 7.25 -21.53 7.40
CA GLY A 164 8.65 -21.63 7.85
C GLY A 164 9.59 -20.66 7.13
N GLU A 165 10.46 -19.97 7.87
CA GLU A 165 11.40 -18.96 7.36
C GLU A 165 12.40 -19.57 6.36
N ALA A 166 12.99 -20.73 6.69
CA ALA A 166 13.94 -21.42 5.82
C ALA A 166 13.30 -21.84 4.49
N LYS A 167 12.04 -22.32 4.54
CA LYS A 167 11.28 -22.69 3.34
C LYS A 167 10.99 -21.46 2.47
N ALA A 168 10.58 -20.35 3.06
CA ALA A 168 10.33 -19.10 2.33
C ALA A 168 11.60 -18.56 1.65
N LEU A 169 12.76 -18.64 2.32
CA LEU A 169 14.04 -18.26 1.75
C LEU A 169 14.47 -19.18 0.59
N ALA A 170 14.27 -20.49 0.73
CA ALA A 170 14.56 -21.44 -0.33
C ALA A 170 13.70 -21.19 -1.58
N MET A 171 12.39 -20.99 -1.41
CA MET A 171 11.47 -20.63 -2.49
C MET A 171 11.85 -19.31 -3.17
N MET A 172 12.20 -18.27 -2.38
CA MET A 172 12.71 -17.02 -2.93
C MET A 172 13.96 -17.24 -3.79
N GLY A 173 14.88 -18.11 -3.35
CA GLY A 173 16.08 -18.48 -4.09
C GLY A 173 15.75 -19.14 -5.44
N GLN A 174 14.87 -20.13 -5.43
CA GLN A 174 14.41 -20.83 -6.65
C GLN A 174 13.74 -19.88 -7.65
N LEU A 175 12.86 -18.99 -7.16
CA LEU A 175 12.22 -17.99 -8.01
C LEU A 175 13.24 -17.03 -8.61
N ARG A 176 14.26 -16.63 -7.83
CA ARG A 176 15.32 -15.75 -8.31
C ARG A 176 16.18 -16.42 -9.40
N GLU A 177 16.48 -17.72 -9.28
CA GLU A 177 17.16 -18.49 -10.31
C GLU A 177 16.33 -18.58 -11.61
N ALA A 178 14.99 -18.57 -11.49
CA ALA A 178 14.08 -18.48 -12.62
C ALA A 178 13.88 -17.03 -13.16
N GLY A 179 14.64 -16.05 -12.65
CA GLY A 179 14.55 -14.64 -13.09
C GLY A 179 13.42 -13.84 -12.42
N LEU A 180 12.78 -14.38 -11.40
CA LEU A 180 11.65 -13.76 -10.69
C LEU A 180 12.11 -13.20 -9.35
N PHE A 181 11.96 -11.88 -9.15
CA PHE A 181 12.32 -11.23 -7.89
C PHE A 181 11.10 -11.07 -6.99
N ILE A 182 10.91 -12.02 -6.06
CA ILE A 182 9.83 -12.03 -5.08
C ILE A 182 10.43 -12.16 -3.67
N PRO A 183 10.33 -11.12 -2.84
CA PRO A 183 10.95 -11.12 -1.52
C PRO A 183 10.23 -12.07 -0.55
N ALA A 184 11.02 -12.80 0.24
CA ALA A 184 10.55 -13.53 1.41
C ALA A 184 10.49 -12.60 2.62
N ILE A 185 9.29 -12.36 3.13
CA ILE A 185 9.05 -11.62 4.36
C ILE A 185 9.01 -12.60 5.52
N ARG A 186 9.74 -12.28 6.60
CA ARG A 186 9.91 -13.14 7.76
C ARG A 186 10.02 -12.32 9.04
N TYR A 187 10.13 -13.00 10.18
CA TYR A 187 10.39 -12.35 11.45
C TYR A 187 11.61 -11.41 11.37
N PRO A 188 11.59 -10.21 11.98
CA PRO A 188 10.54 -9.66 12.85
C PRO A 188 9.41 -8.89 12.13
N THR A 189 9.44 -8.78 10.79
CA THR A 189 8.42 -8.03 10.03
C THR A 189 7.04 -8.69 10.13
N VAL A 190 7.00 -10.00 10.21
CA VAL A 190 5.81 -10.82 10.44
C VAL A 190 6.04 -11.76 11.62
N ALA A 191 5.01 -12.39 12.16
CA ALA A 191 5.13 -13.31 13.27
C ALA A 191 5.98 -14.54 12.90
N ARG A 192 6.53 -15.24 13.92
CA ARG A 192 7.26 -16.49 13.70
C ARG A 192 6.34 -17.55 13.10
N ASN A 193 6.85 -18.33 12.16
CA ASN A 193 6.13 -19.33 11.39
C ASN A 193 5.02 -18.74 10.48
N GLU A 194 5.08 -17.45 10.20
CA GLU A 194 4.21 -16.77 9.26
C GLU A 194 4.98 -16.13 8.09
N ALA A 195 6.15 -16.68 7.80
CA ALA A 195 6.95 -16.23 6.66
C ALA A 195 6.15 -16.42 5.35
N ARG A 196 6.29 -15.45 4.46
CA ARG A 196 5.54 -15.40 3.20
C ARG A 196 6.39 -14.89 2.06
N LEU A 197 6.03 -15.26 0.84
CA LEU A 197 6.47 -14.57 -0.36
C LEU A 197 5.50 -13.41 -0.61
N ARG A 198 6.03 -12.19 -0.78
CA ARG A 198 5.23 -11.00 -1.02
C ARG A 198 5.22 -10.67 -2.51
N VAL A 199 4.23 -11.20 -3.21
CA VAL A 199 4.04 -10.88 -4.63
C VAL A 199 3.43 -9.49 -4.75
N THR A 200 4.02 -8.65 -5.61
CA THR A 200 3.51 -7.30 -5.89
C THR A 200 3.26 -7.17 -7.39
N VAL A 201 2.03 -6.82 -7.75
CA VAL A 201 1.61 -6.68 -9.14
C VAL A 201 1.75 -5.23 -9.60
N SER A 202 2.18 -5.05 -10.85
CA SER A 202 2.31 -3.76 -11.51
C SER A 202 1.62 -3.78 -12.87
N ALA A 203 1.14 -2.64 -13.32
CA ALA A 203 0.59 -2.46 -14.67
C ALA A 203 1.63 -2.72 -15.80
N SER A 204 2.93 -2.70 -15.47
CA SER A 204 4.00 -3.00 -16.43
C SER A 204 4.23 -4.49 -16.64
N HIS A 205 3.78 -5.36 -15.75
CA HIS A 205 3.89 -6.80 -15.95
C HIS A 205 3.11 -7.24 -17.19
N SER A 206 3.71 -8.12 -17.99
CA SER A 206 3.08 -8.80 -19.12
C SER A 206 2.32 -10.05 -18.65
N SER A 207 1.49 -10.64 -19.49
CA SER A 207 0.90 -11.97 -19.21
C SER A 207 1.99 -13.05 -19.09
N ASP A 208 3.05 -12.94 -19.88
CA ASP A 208 4.16 -13.89 -19.82
C ASP A 208 4.89 -13.84 -18.47
N ASP A 209 5.05 -12.64 -17.87
CA ASP A 209 5.62 -12.51 -16.52
C ASP A 209 4.76 -13.20 -15.47
N LEU A 210 3.42 -13.06 -15.57
CA LEU A 210 2.49 -13.72 -14.65
C LEU A 210 2.51 -15.24 -14.85
N GLN A 211 2.53 -15.70 -16.09
CA GLN A 211 2.58 -17.12 -16.43
C GLN A 211 3.89 -17.76 -15.94
N ALA A 212 5.02 -17.09 -16.13
CA ALA A 212 6.31 -17.56 -15.62
C ALA A 212 6.32 -17.73 -14.09
N LEU A 213 5.66 -16.81 -13.36
CA LEU A 213 5.49 -16.96 -11.92
C LEU A 213 4.64 -18.17 -11.57
N LEU A 214 3.47 -18.34 -12.21
CA LEU A 214 2.57 -19.47 -11.95
C LEU A 214 3.24 -20.82 -12.24
N GLU A 215 3.97 -20.94 -13.33
CA GLU A 215 4.74 -22.14 -13.68
C GLU A 215 5.85 -22.46 -12.67
N SER A 216 6.49 -21.40 -12.13
CA SER A 216 7.52 -21.56 -11.11
C SER A 216 6.96 -21.95 -9.74
N LEU A 217 5.74 -21.50 -9.42
CA LEU A 217 5.05 -21.85 -8.16
C LEU A 217 4.43 -23.26 -8.21
N ALA A 218 4.19 -23.82 -9.38
CA ALA A 218 3.64 -25.17 -9.59
C ALA A 218 4.67 -26.30 -9.45
N ARG A 219 5.96 -25.98 -9.38
CA ARG A 219 7.09 -26.93 -9.23
C ARG A 219 7.40 -27.21 -7.78
#